data_f760e43232079a8f91701059bb3f2ac9
#
_entry.id   f760e43232079a8f91701059bb3f2ac9
#
_cell.length_a   1.000
_cell.length_b   1.000
_cell.length_c   1.000
_cell.angle_alpha   90.00
_cell.angle_beta   90.00
_cell.angle_gamma   90.00
#
_symmetry.space_group_name_H-M   'P 1'
#
loop_
_entity.id
_entity.type
_entity.pdbx_description
1 polymer ?
#
loop_
_entity_poly.entity_id
_entity_poly.type
_entity_poly.pdbx_seq_one_letter_code
_entity_poly.pdbx_strand_id
1 'polypeptide(L)'
;SLESTADPDPATPGAITYSGTTTIGALRPFLGLLSSSSVTATSNGVATALRGQTAVMVAHSNLAEGSGTLGDKQTHVQHVINAVDGLGDPGDAVGVLAYADEAKALAAQAKAGDPANAAVTAAADALTAAADRTIDRANLAKSNANSVIGASSDNLIVQVALANVVSLSA
;
A
#
# COMPACT_ATOMS: atom_id res chain seq x y z
N SER A 1 -17.24 -2.88 -24.60
CA SER A 1 -16.98 -1.44 -24.57
C SER A 1 -18.05 -0.76 -23.73
N LEU A 2 -17.65 0.01 -22.76
CA LEU A 2 -18.54 0.90 -22.03
C LEU A 2 -18.43 2.27 -22.70
N GLU A 3 -19.44 2.64 -23.47
CA GLU A 3 -19.59 4.00 -23.95
C GLU A 3 -20.36 4.80 -22.89
N SER A 4 -19.74 5.83 -22.34
CA SER A 4 -20.46 6.87 -21.60
C SER A 4 -20.63 8.06 -22.54
N THR A 5 -21.84 8.30 -22.98
CA THR A 5 -22.21 9.43 -23.85
C THR A 5 -22.83 10.59 -23.08
N ALA A 6 -22.63 10.68 -21.77
CA ALA A 6 -23.12 11.79 -20.98
C ALA A 6 -22.26 13.03 -21.21
N ASP A 7 -22.79 14.00 -21.93
CA ASP A 7 -22.26 15.36 -22.00
C ASP A 7 -22.38 15.99 -20.58
N PRO A 8 -21.28 16.51 -19.99
CA PRO A 8 -21.34 17.05 -18.65
C PRO A 8 -22.13 18.35 -18.66
N ASP A 9 -23.13 18.43 -17.81
CA ASP A 9 -23.72 19.71 -17.47
C ASP A 9 -22.66 20.56 -16.74
N PRO A 10 -22.18 21.67 -17.36
CA PRO A 10 -21.17 22.52 -16.75
C PRO A 10 -21.61 23.19 -15.45
N ALA A 11 -22.87 23.06 -15.07
CA ALA A 11 -23.44 23.59 -13.84
C ALA A 11 -23.29 22.66 -12.63
N THR A 12 -22.81 21.40 -12.83
CA THR A 12 -22.62 20.45 -11.71
C THR A 12 -21.14 20.37 -11.34
N PRO A 13 -20.68 21.09 -10.29
CA PRO A 13 -19.28 21.00 -9.85
C PRO A 13 -18.97 19.58 -9.37
N GLY A 14 -18.00 18.92 -10.01
CA GLY A 14 -17.53 17.60 -9.61
C GLY A 14 -17.91 16.44 -10.53
N ALA A 15 -18.63 16.67 -11.63
CA ALA A 15 -18.85 15.64 -12.64
C ALA A 15 -17.54 15.34 -13.38
N ILE A 16 -16.98 14.15 -13.15
CA ILE A 16 -15.85 13.65 -13.95
C ILE A 16 -16.43 13.08 -15.24
N THR A 17 -16.22 13.79 -16.33
CA THR A 17 -16.58 13.29 -17.66
C THR A 17 -15.47 12.40 -18.17
N TYR A 18 -15.77 11.13 -18.33
CA TYR A 18 -14.89 10.18 -19.01
C TYR A 18 -15.40 10.01 -20.45
N SER A 19 -14.67 10.57 -21.41
CA SER A 19 -14.92 10.31 -22.84
C SER A 19 -13.79 9.42 -23.35
N GLY A 20 -14.08 8.14 -23.53
CA GLY A 20 -13.12 7.18 -24.12
C GLY A 20 -13.62 5.75 -24.01
N THR A 21 -13.28 4.93 -24.99
CA THR A 21 -13.50 3.48 -24.93
C THR A 21 -12.28 2.84 -24.27
N THR A 22 -12.49 2.21 -23.12
CA THR A 22 -11.47 1.38 -22.44
C THR A 22 -11.87 -0.08 -22.61
N THR A 23 -10.93 -0.95 -22.97
CA THR A 23 -11.22 -2.37 -23.15
C THR A 23 -11.51 -3.07 -21.81
N ILE A 24 -12.32 -4.13 -21.84
CA ILE A 24 -12.59 -4.97 -20.67
C ILE A 24 -11.28 -5.54 -20.11
N GLY A 25 -10.30 -5.81 -20.97
CA GLY A 25 -8.96 -6.28 -20.57
C GLY A 25 -8.23 -5.31 -19.65
N ALA A 26 -8.37 -4.00 -19.85
CA ALA A 26 -7.80 -3.00 -18.96
C ALA A 26 -8.66 -2.72 -17.72
N LEU A 27 -10.00 -2.81 -17.83
CA LEU A 27 -10.90 -2.53 -16.69
C LEU A 27 -10.84 -3.59 -15.60
N ARG A 28 -10.74 -4.87 -15.96
CA ARG A 28 -10.74 -5.98 -14.99
C ARG A 28 -9.62 -5.87 -13.94
N PRO A 29 -8.35 -5.57 -14.28
CA PRO A 29 -7.30 -5.34 -13.29
C PRO A 29 -7.60 -4.17 -12.35
N PHE A 30 -8.17 -3.06 -12.84
CA PHE A 30 -8.57 -1.95 -11.98
C PHE A 30 -9.72 -2.31 -11.02
N LEU A 31 -10.63 -3.19 -11.41
CA LEU A 31 -11.63 -3.73 -10.48
C LEU A 31 -10.97 -4.58 -9.37
N GLY A 32 -9.97 -5.38 -9.69
CA GLY A 32 -9.19 -6.13 -8.69
C GLY A 32 -8.47 -5.20 -7.71
N LEU A 33 -7.94 -4.09 -8.23
CA LEU A 33 -7.29 -3.07 -7.39
C LEU A 33 -8.27 -2.37 -6.44
N LEU A 34 -9.46 -1.98 -6.93
CA LEU A 34 -10.34 -1.04 -6.23
C LEU A 34 -11.46 -1.71 -5.43
N SER A 35 -12.03 -2.83 -5.91
CA SER A 35 -13.26 -3.37 -5.34
C SER A 35 -13.15 -4.78 -4.79
N SER A 36 -12.52 -5.71 -5.49
CA SER A 36 -12.40 -7.10 -5.01
C SER A 36 -11.22 -7.82 -5.62
N SER A 37 -10.49 -8.57 -4.81
CA SER A 37 -9.37 -9.40 -5.26
C SER A 37 -9.35 -10.70 -4.45
N SER A 38 -9.06 -11.80 -5.13
CA SER A 38 -8.89 -13.12 -4.47
C SER A 38 -7.57 -13.25 -3.72
N VAL A 39 -6.63 -12.33 -3.93
CA VAL A 39 -5.33 -12.33 -3.23
C VAL A 39 -5.38 -11.57 -1.91
N THR A 40 -6.46 -10.84 -1.62
CA THR A 40 -6.60 -10.13 -0.35
C THR A 40 -7.27 -11.03 0.70
N ALA A 41 -6.83 -10.92 1.95
CA ALA A 41 -7.34 -11.73 3.06
C ALA A 41 -8.87 -11.58 3.27
N THR A 42 -9.42 -10.43 2.90
CA THR A 42 -10.85 -10.10 3.09
C THR A 42 -11.63 -9.99 1.78
N SER A 43 -11.07 -10.41 0.66
CA SER A 43 -11.64 -10.28 -0.69
C SER A 43 -11.98 -8.83 -1.09
N ASN A 44 -11.42 -7.83 -0.41
CA ASN A 44 -11.49 -6.43 -0.79
C ASN A 44 -10.54 -6.13 -1.96
N GLY A 45 -10.64 -4.93 -2.54
CA GLY A 45 -9.65 -4.47 -3.51
C GLY A 45 -8.25 -4.34 -2.89
N VAL A 46 -7.22 -4.60 -3.68
CA VAL A 46 -5.82 -4.58 -3.22
C VAL A 46 -5.43 -3.23 -2.59
N ALA A 47 -5.92 -2.12 -3.12
CA ALA A 47 -5.67 -0.78 -2.55
C ALA A 47 -6.25 -0.63 -1.13
N THR A 48 -7.44 -1.19 -0.87
CA THR A 48 -8.07 -1.17 0.46
C THR A 48 -7.29 -2.04 1.44
N ALA A 49 -6.87 -3.23 1.03
CA ALA A 49 -6.09 -4.14 1.86
C ALA A 49 -4.70 -3.55 2.18
N LEU A 50 -4.01 -2.99 1.18
CA LEU A 50 -2.73 -2.30 1.36
C LEU A 50 -2.84 -1.15 2.37
N ARG A 51 -3.89 -0.31 2.25
CA ARG A 51 -4.16 0.76 3.20
C ARG A 51 -4.40 0.23 4.62
N GLY A 52 -5.09 -0.90 4.75
CA GLY A 52 -5.31 -1.56 6.04
C GLY A 52 -4.00 -1.96 6.71
N GLN A 53 -3.10 -2.61 5.98
CA GLN A 53 -1.78 -3.01 6.50
C GLN A 53 -0.88 -1.81 6.82
N THR A 54 -0.90 -0.76 6.00
CA THR A 54 -0.18 0.49 6.31
C THR A 54 -0.72 1.14 7.59
N ALA A 55 -2.03 1.12 7.82
CA ALA A 55 -2.61 1.62 9.08
C ALA A 55 -2.13 0.83 10.30
N VAL A 56 -1.95 -0.49 10.19
CA VAL A 56 -1.32 -1.32 11.24
C VAL A 56 0.12 -0.89 11.49
N MET A 57 0.92 -0.67 10.43
CA MET A 57 2.28 -0.15 10.57
C MET A 57 2.31 1.18 11.34
N VAL A 58 1.48 2.15 10.93
CA VAL A 58 1.38 3.47 11.59
C VAL A 58 1.01 3.33 13.06
N ALA A 59 -0.01 2.53 13.38
CA ALA A 59 -0.46 2.34 14.75
C ALA A 59 0.66 1.79 15.65
N HIS A 60 1.33 0.72 15.20
CA HIS A 60 2.38 0.08 15.99
C HIS A 60 3.69 0.86 16.03
N SER A 61 4.04 1.62 14.99
CA SER A 61 5.19 2.53 15.05
C SER A 61 5.00 3.64 16.09
N ASN A 62 3.80 4.22 16.18
CA ASN A 62 3.46 5.21 17.21
C ASN A 62 3.44 4.60 18.62
N LEU A 63 2.93 3.38 18.77
CA LEU A 63 2.98 2.66 20.05
C LEU A 63 4.42 2.37 20.47
N ALA A 64 5.29 1.96 19.55
CA ALA A 64 6.70 1.76 19.84
C ALA A 64 7.39 3.05 20.28
N GLU A 65 7.12 4.18 19.61
CA GLU A 65 7.68 5.48 19.98
C GLU A 65 7.21 5.93 21.38
N GLY A 66 5.92 5.73 21.69
CA GLY A 66 5.33 6.07 22.99
C GLY A 66 5.68 5.12 24.14
N SER A 67 6.34 3.98 23.87
CA SER A 67 6.64 2.96 24.88
C SER A 67 7.77 3.38 25.83
N GLY A 68 7.59 3.12 27.12
CA GLY A 68 8.55 3.46 28.17
C GLY A 68 9.69 2.46 28.35
N THR A 69 9.57 1.24 27.82
CA THR A 69 10.58 0.19 27.95
C THR A 69 11.08 -0.29 26.59
N LEU A 70 12.33 -0.75 26.52
CA LEU A 70 12.89 -1.32 25.30
C LEU A 70 12.10 -2.56 24.86
N GLY A 71 11.66 -3.41 25.78
CA GLY A 71 10.89 -4.61 25.48
C GLY A 71 9.56 -4.30 24.79
N ASP A 72 8.82 -3.28 25.26
CA ASP A 72 7.58 -2.84 24.62
C ASP A 72 7.85 -2.25 23.23
N LYS A 73 8.93 -1.45 23.09
CA LYS A 73 9.37 -0.92 21.80
C LYS A 73 9.64 -2.05 20.81
N GLN A 74 10.40 -3.07 21.24
CA GLN A 74 10.71 -4.24 20.41
C GLN A 74 9.46 -5.03 20.04
N THR A 75 8.52 -5.19 20.93
CA THR A 75 7.22 -5.84 20.65
C THR A 75 6.46 -5.08 19.55
N HIS A 76 6.34 -3.78 19.67
CA HIS A 76 5.59 -3.00 18.69
C HIS A 76 6.29 -2.88 17.33
N VAL A 77 7.62 -2.76 17.28
CA VAL A 77 8.31 -2.79 15.97
C VAL A 77 8.29 -4.19 15.34
N GLN A 78 8.20 -5.27 16.12
CA GLN A 78 7.94 -6.61 15.56
C GLN A 78 6.58 -6.65 14.87
N HIS A 79 5.56 -6.02 15.42
CA HIS A 79 4.25 -5.90 14.77
C HIS A 79 4.32 -5.08 13.47
N VAL A 80 5.17 -4.06 13.40
CA VAL A 80 5.45 -3.35 12.12
C VAL A 80 6.05 -4.32 11.10
N ILE A 81 7.04 -5.13 11.48
CA ILE A 81 7.64 -6.14 10.60
C ILE A 81 6.59 -7.15 10.13
N ASN A 82 5.73 -7.62 11.04
CA ASN A 82 4.66 -8.56 10.70
C ASN A 82 3.70 -7.98 9.65
N ALA A 83 3.30 -6.72 9.79
CA ALA A 83 2.44 -6.04 8.81
C ALA A 83 3.14 -5.83 7.45
N VAL A 84 4.45 -5.59 7.43
CA VAL A 84 5.24 -5.48 6.20
C VAL A 84 5.31 -6.81 5.47
N ASP A 85 5.62 -7.89 6.18
CA ASP A 85 5.93 -9.20 5.59
C ASP A 85 4.72 -10.15 5.47
N GLY A 86 3.57 -9.78 6.06
CA GLY A 86 2.41 -10.65 6.09
C GLY A 86 2.56 -11.85 7.01
N LEU A 87 3.12 -11.63 8.21
CA LEU A 87 3.31 -12.70 9.20
C LEU A 87 2.13 -12.89 10.16
N GLY A 88 0.98 -12.28 9.84
CA GLY A 88 -0.23 -12.36 10.65
C GLY A 88 -0.28 -11.28 11.73
N ASP A 89 -0.76 -11.65 12.94
CA ASP A 89 -1.07 -10.73 14.03
C ASP A 89 0.03 -9.67 14.31
N PRO A 90 -0.35 -8.38 14.35
CA PRO A 90 -1.69 -7.80 14.28
C PRO A 90 -2.19 -7.51 12.85
N GLY A 91 -1.42 -7.77 11.82
CA GLY A 91 -1.80 -7.60 10.43
C GLY A 91 -2.54 -8.82 9.86
N ASP A 92 -2.64 -8.87 8.53
CA ASP A 92 -3.09 -10.06 7.83
C ASP A 92 -1.90 -10.94 7.37
N ALA A 93 -2.21 -12.10 6.80
CA ALA A 93 -1.19 -13.05 6.34
C ALA A 93 -0.62 -12.74 4.93
N VAL A 94 -0.85 -11.52 4.40
CA VAL A 94 -0.36 -11.12 3.06
C VAL A 94 0.67 -10.00 3.14
N GLY A 95 0.38 -8.94 3.90
CA GLY A 95 1.31 -7.85 4.19
C GLY A 95 1.46 -6.79 3.09
N VAL A 96 2.13 -5.70 3.47
CA VAL A 96 2.31 -4.51 2.63
C VAL A 96 3.09 -4.82 1.35
N LEU A 97 4.17 -5.60 1.45
CA LEU A 97 5.03 -5.88 0.28
C LEU A 97 4.27 -6.68 -0.78
N ALA A 98 3.56 -7.73 -0.38
CA ALA A 98 2.81 -8.56 -1.33
C ALA A 98 1.64 -7.80 -1.96
N TYR A 99 0.93 -6.94 -1.21
CA TYR A 99 -0.12 -6.11 -1.79
C TYR A 99 0.43 -5.05 -2.75
N ALA A 100 1.58 -4.45 -2.46
CA ALA A 100 2.21 -3.51 -3.37
C ALA A 100 2.68 -4.20 -4.68
N ASP A 101 3.23 -5.40 -4.59
CA ASP A 101 3.61 -6.18 -5.77
C ASP A 101 2.38 -6.61 -6.59
N GLU A 102 1.27 -6.99 -5.94
CA GLU A 102 0.02 -7.30 -6.65
C GLU A 102 -0.55 -6.05 -7.34
N ALA A 103 -0.47 -4.87 -6.72
CA ALA A 103 -0.88 -3.61 -7.35
C ALA A 103 -0.07 -3.34 -8.63
N LYS A 104 1.24 -3.62 -8.63
CA LYS A 104 2.09 -3.53 -9.84
C LYS A 104 1.69 -4.54 -10.90
N ALA A 105 1.40 -5.78 -10.50
CA ALA A 105 0.96 -6.82 -11.44
C ALA A 105 -0.36 -6.43 -12.12
N LEU A 106 -1.33 -5.90 -11.37
CA LEU A 106 -2.59 -5.40 -11.90
C LEU A 106 -2.40 -4.18 -12.82
N ALA A 107 -1.48 -3.27 -12.47
CA ALA A 107 -1.12 -2.14 -13.33
C ALA A 107 -0.55 -2.63 -14.68
N ALA A 108 0.37 -3.58 -14.65
CA ALA A 108 0.95 -4.18 -15.86
C ALA A 108 -0.10 -4.89 -16.73
N GLN A 109 -1.04 -5.62 -16.11
CA GLN A 109 -2.15 -6.26 -16.81
C GLN A 109 -3.09 -5.23 -17.47
N ALA A 110 -3.41 -4.13 -16.77
CA ALA A 110 -4.24 -3.06 -17.32
C ALA A 110 -3.58 -2.43 -18.54
N LYS A 111 -2.29 -2.11 -18.46
CA LYS A 111 -1.49 -1.57 -19.57
C LYS A 111 -1.42 -2.53 -20.77
N ALA A 112 -1.25 -3.83 -20.51
CA ALA A 112 -1.26 -4.85 -21.56
C ALA A 112 -2.65 -5.05 -22.19
N GLY A 113 -3.72 -4.83 -21.43
CA GLY A 113 -5.10 -4.97 -21.88
C GLY A 113 -5.55 -3.87 -22.83
N ASP A 114 -4.93 -2.69 -22.79
CA ASP A 114 -5.24 -1.55 -23.67
C ASP A 114 -4.00 -0.68 -23.92
N PRO A 115 -2.98 -1.21 -24.60
CA PRO A 115 -1.68 -0.55 -24.74
C PRO A 115 -1.71 0.73 -25.60
N ALA A 116 -2.73 0.89 -26.44
CA ALA A 116 -2.91 2.09 -27.26
C ALA A 116 -3.59 3.24 -26.49
N ASN A 117 -4.14 2.98 -25.32
CA ASN A 117 -4.82 3.98 -24.51
C ASN A 117 -3.83 4.70 -23.60
N ALA A 118 -3.49 5.93 -23.97
CA ALA A 118 -2.52 6.74 -23.23
C ALA A 118 -2.93 6.99 -21.77
N ALA A 119 -4.24 7.13 -21.47
CA ALA A 119 -4.73 7.35 -20.12
C ALA A 119 -4.55 6.09 -19.25
N VAL A 120 -4.85 4.89 -19.79
CA VAL A 120 -4.60 3.62 -19.10
C VAL A 120 -3.11 3.43 -18.84
N THR A 121 -2.28 3.68 -19.83
CA THR A 121 -0.81 3.60 -19.70
C THR A 121 -0.30 4.53 -18.60
N ALA A 122 -0.70 5.81 -18.63
CA ALA A 122 -0.27 6.79 -17.63
C ALA A 122 -0.74 6.43 -16.21
N ALA A 123 -1.98 5.94 -16.05
CA ALA A 123 -2.51 5.49 -14.77
C ALA A 123 -1.74 4.25 -14.24
N ALA A 124 -1.45 3.29 -15.11
CA ALA A 124 -0.69 2.09 -14.75
C ALA A 124 0.76 2.44 -14.34
N ASP A 125 1.41 3.35 -15.06
CA ASP A 125 2.77 3.79 -14.74
C ASP A 125 2.80 4.57 -13.41
N ALA A 126 1.82 5.44 -13.15
CA ALA A 126 1.69 6.15 -11.88
C ALA A 126 1.45 5.20 -10.70
N LEU A 127 0.60 4.18 -10.89
CA LEU A 127 0.34 3.15 -9.89
C LEU A 127 1.60 2.32 -9.60
N THR A 128 2.33 1.90 -10.63
CA THR A 128 3.60 1.18 -10.47
C THR A 128 4.60 2.01 -9.66
N ALA A 129 4.78 3.28 -10.02
CA ALA A 129 5.69 4.17 -9.28
C ALA A 129 5.24 4.42 -7.83
N ALA A 130 3.93 4.45 -7.55
CA ALA A 130 3.41 4.55 -6.18
C ALA A 130 3.69 3.27 -5.38
N ALA A 131 3.48 2.11 -5.98
CA ALA A 131 3.75 0.81 -5.35
C ALA A 131 5.26 0.62 -5.08
N ASP A 132 6.14 1.01 -6.00
CA ASP A 132 7.59 0.98 -5.79
C ASP A 132 8.00 1.83 -4.59
N ARG A 133 7.49 3.07 -4.47
CA ARG A 133 7.75 3.92 -3.29
C ARG A 133 7.23 3.29 -2.00
N THR A 134 6.10 2.59 -2.03
CA THR A 134 5.56 1.88 -0.87
C THR A 134 6.47 0.74 -0.47
N ILE A 135 6.97 -0.05 -1.42
CA ILE A 135 7.92 -1.15 -1.18
C ILE A 135 9.21 -0.61 -0.56
N ASP A 136 9.80 0.45 -1.13
CA ASP A 136 11.02 1.05 -0.62
C ASP A 136 10.86 1.56 0.82
N ARG A 137 9.77 2.27 1.10
CA ARG A 137 9.47 2.77 2.46
C ARG A 137 9.26 1.64 3.44
N ALA A 138 8.49 0.61 3.08
CA ALA A 138 8.23 -0.55 3.92
C ALA A 138 9.53 -1.30 4.26
N ASN A 139 10.41 -1.51 3.27
CA ASN A 139 11.71 -2.14 3.49
C ASN A 139 12.62 -1.31 4.39
N LEU A 140 12.64 0.02 4.24
CA LEU A 140 13.41 0.91 5.11
C LEU A 140 12.84 0.93 6.54
N ALA A 141 11.51 0.96 6.70
CA ALA A 141 10.87 0.86 8.01
C ALA A 141 11.24 -0.47 8.70
N LYS A 142 11.13 -1.58 7.98
CA LYS A 142 11.54 -2.91 8.46
C LYS A 142 13.02 -2.96 8.86
N SER A 143 13.91 -2.35 8.08
CA SER A 143 15.34 -2.29 8.39
C SER A 143 15.61 -1.53 9.70
N ASN A 144 14.95 -0.39 9.90
CA ASN A 144 15.04 0.36 11.15
C ASN A 144 14.40 -0.40 12.32
N ALA A 145 13.26 -1.07 12.12
CA ALA A 145 12.62 -1.91 13.12
C ALA A 145 13.54 -3.05 13.58
N ASN A 146 14.24 -3.72 12.66
CA ASN A 146 15.24 -4.74 12.99
C ASN A 146 16.41 -4.19 13.83
N SER A 147 16.79 -2.92 13.64
CA SER A 147 17.81 -2.27 14.47
C SER A 147 17.33 -2.12 15.93
N VAL A 148 16.03 -1.85 16.13
CA VAL A 148 15.43 -1.80 17.47
C VAL A 148 15.33 -3.20 18.08
N ILE A 149 14.93 -4.21 17.31
CA ILE A 149 14.86 -5.62 17.77
C ILE A 149 16.25 -6.11 18.25
N GLY A 150 17.32 -5.78 17.53
CA GLY A 150 18.67 -6.18 17.87
C GLY A 150 19.33 -5.40 19.01
N ALA A 151 18.68 -4.36 19.53
CA ALA A 151 19.26 -3.52 20.57
C ALA A 151 19.20 -4.21 21.96
N SER A 152 20.27 -4.04 22.75
CA SER A 152 20.35 -4.52 24.14
C SER A 152 20.07 -3.43 25.17
N SER A 153 19.95 -2.18 24.76
CA SER A 153 19.64 -1.02 25.61
C SER A 153 18.90 0.05 24.84
N ASP A 154 18.05 0.80 25.56
CA ASP A 154 17.36 1.97 25.00
C ASP A 154 18.34 3.16 24.96
N ASN A 155 18.91 3.39 23.80
CA ASN A 155 19.90 4.41 23.57
C ASN A 155 19.51 5.32 22.36
N LEU A 156 20.35 6.31 22.05
CA LEU A 156 20.08 7.26 20.96
C LEU A 156 19.89 6.54 19.59
N ILE A 157 20.57 5.42 19.34
CA ILE A 157 20.42 4.67 18.09
C ILE A 157 19.00 4.11 17.99
N VAL A 158 18.46 3.56 19.08
CA VAL A 158 17.08 3.07 19.15
C VAL A 158 16.09 4.21 18.91
N GLN A 159 16.31 5.38 19.53
CA GLN A 159 15.44 6.55 19.36
C GLN A 159 15.42 7.03 17.89
N VAL A 160 16.57 7.11 17.25
CA VAL A 160 16.68 7.48 15.83
C VAL A 160 16.02 6.44 14.93
N ALA A 161 16.22 5.14 15.20
CA ALA A 161 15.60 4.07 14.44
C ALA A 161 14.06 4.11 14.56
N LEU A 162 13.52 4.35 15.76
CA LEU A 162 12.07 4.50 15.99
C LEU A 162 11.50 5.70 15.24
N ALA A 163 12.13 6.87 15.32
CA ALA A 163 11.70 8.06 14.58
C ALA A 163 11.65 7.79 13.06
N ASN A 164 12.62 7.02 12.53
CA ASN A 164 12.61 6.59 11.14
C ASN A 164 11.47 5.62 10.85
N VAL A 165 11.18 4.63 11.73
CA VAL A 165 10.05 3.72 11.56
C VAL A 165 8.73 4.50 11.49
N VAL A 166 8.50 5.44 12.41
CA VAL A 166 7.31 6.31 12.41
C VAL A 166 7.19 7.09 11.11
N SER A 167 8.25 7.79 10.71
CA SER A 167 8.27 8.61 9.48
C SER A 167 8.04 7.80 8.21
N LEU A 168 8.55 6.57 8.14
CA LEU A 168 8.44 5.71 6.96
C LEU A 168 7.10 4.96 6.92
N SER A 169 6.45 4.73 8.05
CA SER A 169 5.13 4.10 8.14
C SER A 169 3.99 5.06 7.76
N ALA A 170 4.15 6.37 7.97
CA ALA A 170 3.18 7.41 7.60
C ALA A 170 3.17 7.70 6.10
#